data_909da230f49702dae7f406a43591e3c3
#
_entry.id   909da230f49702dae7f406a43591e3c3
#
_cell.length_a   1.000
_cell.length_b   1.000
_cell.length_c   1.000
_cell.angle_alpha   90.00
_cell.angle_beta   90.00
_cell.angle_gamma   90.00
#
_symmetry.space_group_name_H-M   'P 1'
#
loop_
_entity.id
_entity.type
_entity.pdbx_description
1 polymer ?
#
loop_
_entity_poly.entity_id
_entity_poly.type
_entity_poly.pdbx_seq_one_letter_code
_entity_poly.pdbx_strand_id
1 'polypeptide(L)'
;MSAIGDIFNLIFLGPVINLLVLIFQGLSAIHIPGALGFSILILTILIRFLVWPFMSSQIKATKKMADLKPHLDALKQKHKDDKKAFASAQMALYKEHGVNPAGGCLPALIQIPVFIALYQAIINILPGAGGNLNHINSLLYFPQLKLPSTLDPNFFGLNLGAKPSEFASLGVVLLLIPILTAVLTFIQSKMTLPKPVKTYPTDSPKEKKEKEGLEESMGAVQSQMVYLMPIMIGYFAFTFPIGLAIYWN
;
A
#
# COMPACT_ATOMS: atom_id res chain seq x y z
N MET A 1 -14.15 -19.11 15.41
CA MET A 1 -13.55 -18.01 14.61
C MET A 1 -14.66 -17.05 14.24
N SER A 2 -14.40 -15.76 14.07
CA SER A 2 -15.47 -14.84 13.67
C SER A 2 -15.76 -15.02 12.18
N ALA A 3 -17.04 -14.94 11.77
CA ALA A 3 -17.43 -15.05 10.35
C ALA A 3 -16.63 -14.13 9.42
N ILE A 4 -16.20 -12.97 9.92
CA ILE A 4 -15.34 -12.03 9.19
C ILE A 4 -13.94 -12.63 8.91
N GLY A 5 -13.37 -13.36 9.88
CA GLY A 5 -12.08 -14.03 9.71
C GLY A 5 -12.15 -15.15 8.67
N ASP A 6 -13.25 -15.92 8.66
CA ASP A 6 -13.43 -17.02 7.71
C ASP A 6 -13.61 -16.48 6.28
N ILE A 7 -14.36 -15.39 6.10
CA ILE A 7 -14.49 -14.69 4.81
C ILE A 7 -13.15 -14.14 4.34
N PHE A 8 -12.37 -13.52 5.23
CA PHE A 8 -11.04 -13.00 4.91
C PHE A 8 -10.09 -14.13 4.47
N ASN A 9 -10.10 -15.25 5.18
CA ASN A 9 -9.29 -16.41 4.85
C ASN A 9 -9.69 -17.01 3.48
N LEU A 10 -10.97 -17.07 3.20
CA LEU A 10 -11.48 -17.61 1.94
C LEU A 10 -11.14 -16.72 0.73
N ILE A 11 -11.31 -15.41 0.86
CA ILE A 11 -11.22 -14.48 -0.28
C ILE A 11 -9.78 -13.98 -0.50
N PHE A 12 -9.01 -13.77 0.57
CA PHE A 12 -7.69 -13.15 0.48
C PHE A 12 -6.56 -14.08 0.90
N LEU A 13 -6.58 -14.61 2.12
CA LEU A 13 -5.43 -15.34 2.66
C LEU A 13 -5.22 -16.67 1.95
N GLY A 14 -6.27 -17.45 1.75
CA GLY A 14 -6.22 -18.75 1.07
C GLY A 14 -5.64 -18.64 -0.34
N PRO A 15 -6.20 -17.82 -1.24
CA PRO A 15 -5.67 -17.64 -2.59
C PRO A 15 -4.21 -17.18 -2.61
N VAL A 16 -3.84 -16.22 -1.73
CA VAL A 16 -2.46 -15.70 -1.64
C VAL A 16 -1.49 -16.80 -1.22
N ILE A 17 -1.83 -17.57 -0.18
CA ILE A 17 -1.00 -18.68 0.31
C ILE A 17 -0.86 -19.77 -0.75
N ASN A 18 -1.96 -20.22 -1.34
CA ASN A 18 -1.94 -21.30 -2.31
C ASN A 18 -1.13 -20.93 -3.56
N LEU A 19 -1.27 -19.69 -4.04
CA LEU A 19 -0.51 -19.20 -5.18
C LEU A 19 0.98 -19.06 -4.84
N LEU A 20 1.32 -18.52 -3.65
CA LEU A 20 2.71 -18.42 -3.19
C LEU A 20 3.38 -19.78 -3.10
N VAL A 21 2.70 -20.75 -2.49
CA VAL A 21 3.23 -22.12 -2.31
C VAL A 21 3.35 -22.85 -3.64
N LEU A 22 2.39 -22.69 -4.54
CA LEU A 22 2.44 -23.26 -5.89
C LEU A 22 3.67 -22.76 -6.66
N ILE A 23 3.89 -21.43 -6.67
CA ILE A 23 5.06 -20.82 -7.31
C ILE A 23 6.35 -21.33 -6.66
N PHE A 24 6.40 -21.37 -5.32
CA PHE A 24 7.55 -21.86 -4.56
C PHE A 24 7.89 -23.31 -4.91
N GLN A 25 6.92 -24.20 -4.95
CA GLN A 25 7.15 -25.60 -5.31
C GLN A 25 7.61 -25.75 -6.76
N GLY A 26 7.03 -25.00 -7.69
CA GLY A 26 7.48 -24.98 -9.08
C GLY A 26 8.94 -24.56 -9.23
N LEU A 27 9.35 -23.48 -8.56
CA LEU A 27 10.73 -22.99 -8.58
C LEU A 27 11.69 -23.96 -7.87
N SER A 28 11.25 -24.56 -6.75
CA SER A 28 12.04 -25.54 -6.01
C SER A 28 12.24 -26.83 -6.80
N ALA A 29 11.26 -27.28 -7.57
CA ALA A 29 11.35 -28.47 -8.42
C ALA A 29 12.44 -28.35 -9.50
N ILE A 30 12.70 -27.14 -9.98
CA ILE A 30 13.78 -26.85 -10.94
C ILE A 30 15.05 -26.32 -10.26
N HIS A 31 15.15 -26.47 -8.94
CA HIS A 31 16.33 -26.17 -8.12
C HIS A 31 16.82 -24.72 -8.22
N ILE A 32 15.91 -23.75 -8.34
CA ILE A 32 16.29 -22.33 -8.35
C ILE A 32 16.71 -21.91 -6.93
N PRO A 33 17.95 -21.40 -6.74
CA PRO A 33 18.38 -20.89 -5.45
C PRO A 33 17.56 -19.65 -5.08
N GLY A 34 17.15 -19.52 -3.81
CA GLY A 34 16.30 -18.42 -3.38
C GLY A 34 14.86 -18.52 -3.88
N ALA A 35 14.35 -19.74 -4.12
CA ALA A 35 13.01 -19.99 -4.63
C ALA A 35 11.92 -19.23 -3.85
N LEU A 36 12.05 -19.09 -2.53
CA LEU A 36 11.08 -18.36 -1.71
C LEU A 36 11.04 -16.86 -2.05
N GLY A 37 12.20 -16.22 -2.21
CA GLY A 37 12.28 -14.81 -2.59
C GLY A 37 11.71 -14.56 -4.00
N PHE A 38 12.06 -15.41 -4.96
CA PHE A 38 11.47 -15.34 -6.30
C PHE A 38 9.97 -15.59 -6.30
N SER A 39 9.46 -16.45 -5.42
CA SER A 39 8.02 -16.69 -5.28
C SER A 39 7.29 -15.45 -4.79
N ILE A 40 7.86 -14.73 -3.83
CA ILE A 40 7.30 -13.45 -3.35
C ILE A 40 7.31 -12.41 -4.48
N LEU A 41 8.38 -12.32 -5.26
CA LEU A 41 8.47 -11.40 -6.41
C LEU A 41 7.42 -11.72 -7.48
N ILE A 42 7.33 -12.98 -7.90
CA ILE A 42 6.37 -13.41 -8.92
C ILE A 42 4.93 -13.17 -8.44
N LEU A 43 4.64 -13.54 -7.19
CA LEU A 43 3.34 -13.30 -6.59
C LEU A 43 3.02 -11.80 -6.55
N THR A 44 3.99 -10.96 -6.19
CA THR A 44 3.84 -9.49 -6.21
C THR A 44 3.47 -8.99 -7.59
N ILE A 45 4.19 -9.44 -8.62
CA ILE A 45 3.92 -9.08 -10.01
C ILE A 45 2.50 -9.51 -10.42
N LEU A 46 2.09 -10.73 -10.10
CA LEU A 46 0.75 -11.23 -10.42
C LEU A 46 -0.34 -10.41 -9.74
N ILE A 47 -0.17 -10.08 -8.46
CA ILE A 47 -1.11 -9.21 -7.73
C ILE A 47 -1.16 -7.82 -8.37
N ARG A 48 -0.02 -7.23 -8.75
CA ARG A 48 0.04 -5.92 -9.44
C ARG A 48 -0.71 -5.97 -10.77
N PHE A 49 -0.56 -7.03 -11.55
CA PHE A 49 -1.33 -7.20 -12.79
C PHE A 49 -2.83 -7.31 -12.54
N LEU A 50 -3.24 -8.06 -11.52
CA LEU A 50 -4.65 -8.21 -11.15
C LEU A 50 -5.28 -6.87 -10.70
N VAL A 51 -4.52 -6.06 -9.96
CA VAL A 51 -5.00 -4.76 -9.44
C VAL A 51 -4.82 -3.63 -10.46
N TRP A 52 -4.05 -3.84 -11.55
CA TRP A 52 -3.76 -2.82 -12.56
C TRP A 52 -4.99 -2.06 -13.11
N PRO A 53 -6.10 -2.72 -13.51
CA PRO A 53 -7.27 -2.01 -14.06
C PRO A 53 -7.88 -1.04 -13.03
N PHE A 54 -7.88 -1.41 -11.74
CA PHE A 54 -8.37 -0.55 -10.68
C PHE A 54 -7.44 0.66 -10.46
N MET A 55 -6.12 0.43 -10.45
CA MET A 55 -5.11 1.48 -10.31
C MET A 55 -5.14 2.47 -11.49
N SER A 56 -5.30 1.98 -12.71
CA SER A 56 -5.38 2.84 -13.89
C SER A 56 -6.62 3.73 -13.87
N SER A 57 -7.75 3.20 -13.41
CA SER A 57 -8.98 3.97 -13.23
C SER A 57 -8.82 5.06 -12.16
N GLN A 58 -8.15 4.75 -11.05
CA GLN A 58 -7.84 5.72 -10.00
C GLN A 58 -6.97 6.88 -10.52
N ILE A 59 -5.89 6.56 -11.24
CA ILE A 59 -4.98 7.59 -11.78
C ILE A 59 -5.75 8.53 -12.72
N LYS A 60 -6.65 7.99 -13.56
CA LYS A 60 -7.51 8.78 -14.44
C LYS A 60 -8.46 9.67 -13.63
N ALA A 61 -9.10 9.15 -12.58
CA ALA A 61 -9.98 9.93 -11.71
C ALA A 61 -9.21 11.05 -10.98
N THR A 62 -8.03 10.75 -10.47
CA THR A 62 -7.17 11.74 -9.79
C THR A 62 -6.72 12.85 -10.74
N LYS A 63 -6.36 12.52 -11.99
CA LYS A 63 -6.03 13.52 -13.01
C LYS A 63 -7.23 14.43 -13.32
N LYS A 64 -8.41 13.85 -13.55
CA LYS A 64 -9.64 14.63 -13.78
C LYS A 64 -9.96 15.57 -12.61
N MET A 65 -9.78 15.11 -11.36
CA MET A 65 -9.95 15.98 -10.18
C MET A 65 -8.93 17.13 -10.16
N ALA A 66 -7.68 16.84 -10.55
CA ALA A 66 -6.65 17.87 -10.65
C ALA A 66 -6.96 18.92 -11.72
N ASP A 67 -7.51 18.50 -12.87
CA ASP A 67 -7.91 19.40 -13.97
C ASP A 67 -9.08 20.32 -13.58
N LEU A 68 -9.96 19.86 -12.67
CA LEU A 68 -11.08 20.65 -12.17
C LEU A 68 -10.70 21.67 -11.09
N LYS A 69 -9.44 21.69 -10.65
CA LYS A 69 -8.96 22.55 -9.59
C LYS A 69 -9.23 24.04 -9.81
N PRO A 70 -8.96 24.66 -10.99
CA PRO A 70 -9.26 26.07 -11.20
C PRO A 70 -10.75 26.38 -11.02
N HIS A 71 -11.65 25.47 -11.38
CA HIS A 71 -13.09 25.63 -11.17
C HIS A 71 -13.46 25.54 -9.67
N LEU A 72 -12.80 24.65 -8.93
CA LEU A 72 -12.95 24.54 -7.48
C LEU A 72 -12.46 25.79 -6.76
N ASP A 73 -11.35 26.37 -7.19
CA ASP A 73 -10.82 27.61 -6.63
C ASP A 73 -11.79 28.79 -6.87
N ALA A 74 -12.41 28.87 -8.05
CA ALA A 74 -13.46 29.85 -8.35
C ALA A 74 -14.71 29.62 -7.49
N LEU A 75 -15.17 28.40 -7.32
CA LEU A 75 -16.28 28.05 -6.44
C LEU A 75 -15.98 28.41 -4.98
N LYS A 76 -14.77 28.17 -4.52
CA LYS A 76 -14.32 28.52 -3.17
C LYS A 76 -14.36 30.03 -2.94
N GLN A 77 -13.98 30.82 -3.95
CA GLN A 77 -14.09 32.30 -3.89
C GLN A 77 -15.54 32.76 -3.86
N LYS A 78 -16.43 32.09 -4.62
CA LYS A 78 -17.86 32.45 -4.71
C LYS A 78 -18.62 32.15 -3.41
N HIS A 79 -18.23 31.08 -2.70
CA HIS A 79 -18.94 30.60 -1.50
C HIS A 79 -18.06 30.69 -0.24
N LYS A 80 -17.27 31.78 -0.10
CA LYS A 80 -16.32 31.99 1.01
C LYS A 80 -16.93 31.83 2.41
N ASP A 81 -18.19 32.25 2.57
CA ASP A 81 -18.85 32.35 3.87
C ASP A 81 -19.86 31.21 4.11
N ASP A 82 -20.13 30.38 3.09
CA ASP A 82 -21.09 29.27 3.19
C ASP A 82 -20.45 27.94 2.81
N LYS A 83 -19.95 27.22 3.82
CA LYS A 83 -19.33 25.89 3.67
C LYS A 83 -20.29 24.84 3.11
N LYS A 84 -21.61 24.94 3.43
CA LYS A 84 -22.60 23.98 2.94
C LYS A 84 -22.89 24.21 1.45
N ALA A 85 -23.04 25.48 1.04
CA ALA A 85 -23.21 25.82 -0.36
C ALA A 85 -21.99 25.46 -1.19
N PHE A 86 -20.78 25.66 -0.66
CA PHE A 86 -19.54 25.23 -1.31
C PHE A 86 -19.47 23.71 -1.50
N ALA A 87 -19.70 22.91 -0.45
CA ALA A 87 -19.68 21.44 -0.53
C ALA A 87 -20.73 20.91 -1.54
N SER A 88 -21.91 21.51 -1.57
CA SER A 88 -22.95 21.18 -2.55
C SER A 88 -22.52 21.52 -3.99
N ALA A 89 -21.96 22.70 -4.20
CA ALA A 89 -21.47 23.15 -5.51
C ALA A 89 -20.28 22.31 -6.00
N GLN A 90 -19.37 21.94 -5.11
CA GLN A 90 -18.27 21.04 -5.41
C GLN A 90 -18.75 19.66 -5.85
N MET A 91 -19.72 19.08 -5.13
CA MET A 91 -20.29 17.79 -5.49
C MET A 91 -21.05 17.86 -6.83
N ALA A 92 -21.74 18.96 -7.10
CA ALA A 92 -22.38 19.23 -8.39
C ALA A 92 -21.36 19.32 -9.53
N LEU A 93 -20.24 20.04 -9.32
CA LEU A 93 -19.14 20.14 -10.29
C LEU A 93 -18.54 18.77 -10.61
N TYR A 94 -18.28 17.95 -9.60
CA TYR A 94 -17.76 16.60 -9.80
C TYR A 94 -18.74 15.73 -10.60
N LYS A 95 -20.03 15.82 -10.27
CA LYS A 95 -21.08 15.07 -10.95
C LYS A 95 -21.23 15.51 -12.41
N GLU A 96 -21.19 16.80 -12.69
CA GLU A 96 -21.26 17.38 -14.05
C GLU A 96 -20.11 16.87 -14.94
N HIS A 97 -18.90 16.75 -14.37
CA HIS A 97 -17.72 16.28 -15.10
C HIS A 97 -17.50 14.76 -15.02
N GLY A 98 -18.47 14.01 -14.46
CA GLY A 98 -18.40 12.55 -14.36
C GLY A 98 -17.22 12.06 -13.49
N VAL A 99 -16.85 12.83 -12.46
CA VAL A 99 -15.76 12.50 -11.54
C VAL A 99 -16.34 12.00 -10.22
N ASN A 100 -15.93 10.80 -9.82
CA ASN A 100 -16.30 10.24 -8.52
C ASN A 100 -15.13 10.44 -7.53
N PRO A 101 -15.27 11.29 -6.50
CA PRO A 101 -14.21 11.51 -5.52
C PRO A 101 -13.88 10.24 -4.69
N ALA A 102 -14.87 9.36 -4.49
CA ALA A 102 -14.66 8.09 -3.80
C ALA A 102 -13.83 7.09 -4.63
N GLY A 103 -13.75 7.26 -5.96
CA GLY A 103 -12.93 6.41 -6.83
C GLY A 103 -11.42 6.49 -6.52
N GLY A 104 -10.98 7.60 -5.92
CA GLY A 104 -9.57 7.78 -5.53
C GLY A 104 -9.12 6.92 -4.35
N CYS A 105 -10.01 6.52 -3.44
CA CYS A 105 -9.67 5.73 -2.26
C CYS A 105 -9.91 4.22 -2.45
N LEU A 106 -10.62 3.80 -3.49
CA LEU A 106 -10.95 2.39 -3.74
C LEU A 106 -9.74 1.46 -3.78
N PRO A 107 -8.61 1.80 -4.45
CA PRO A 107 -7.42 0.96 -4.43
C PRO A 107 -6.82 0.78 -3.04
N ALA A 108 -6.86 1.79 -2.18
CA ALA A 108 -6.38 1.66 -0.80
C ALA A 108 -7.23 0.65 -0.01
N LEU A 109 -8.55 0.63 -0.23
CA LEU A 109 -9.46 -0.31 0.40
C LEU A 109 -9.19 -1.77 -0.06
N ILE A 110 -8.81 -1.98 -1.32
CA ILE A 110 -8.42 -3.30 -1.84
C ILE A 110 -7.02 -3.67 -1.35
N GLN A 111 -6.11 -2.70 -1.31
CA GLN A 111 -4.71 -2.91 -0.94
C GLN A 111 -4.53 -3.37 0.51
N ILE A 112 -5.34 -2.87 1.45
CA ILE A 112 -5.22 -3.22 2.88
C ILE A 112 -5.46 -4.72 3.12
N PRO A 113 -6.57 -5.35 2.67
CA PRO A 113 -6.77 -6.78 2.83
C PRO A 113 -5.68 -7.62 2.15
N VAL A 114 -5.25 -7.24 0.94
CA VAL A 114 -4.18 -7.94 0.21
C VAL A 114 -2.86 -7.85 0.98
N PHE A 115 -2.53 -6.68 1.53
CA PHE A 115 -1.35 -6.49 2.35
C PHE A 115 -1.39 -7.36 3.62
N ILE A 116 -2.52 -7.39 4.34
CA ILE A 116 -2.68 -8.21 5.54
C ILE A 116 -2.53 -9.70 5.21
N ALA A 117 -3.12 -10.16 4.11
CA ALA A 117 -3.01 -11.55 3.67
C ALA A 117 -1.55 -11.92 3.33
N LEU A 118 -0.85 -11.06 2.61
CA LEU A 118 0.55 -11.27 2.25
C LEU A 118 1.47 -11.24 3.48
N TYR A 119 1.23 -10.28 4.38
CA TYR A 119 1.93 -10.19 5.65
C TYR A 119 1.78 -11.47 6.47
N GLN A 120 0.56 -11.97 6.63
CA GLN A 120 0.31 -13.23 7.34
C GLN A 120 0.96 -14.42 6.63
N ALA A 121 0.87 -14.50 5.30
CA ALA A 121 1.51 -15.56 4.53
C ALA A 121 3.02 -15.56 4.73
N ILE A 122 3.68 -14.41 4.58
CA ILE A 122 5.13 -14.28 4.70
C ILE A 122 5.60 -14.58 6.12
N ILE A 123 4.97 -13.99 7.16
CA ILE A 123 5.38 -14.23 8.55
C ILE A 123 5.24 -15.71 8.93
N ASN A 124 4.17 -16.38 8.50
CA ASN A 124 3.94 -17.77 8.85
C ASN A 124 4.82 -18.74 8.06
N ILE A 125 5.28 -18.36 6.88
CA ILE A 125 6.16 -19.18 6.04
C ILE A 125 7.63 -19.01 6.43
N LEU A 126 8.06 -17.80 6.83
CA LEU A 126 9.47 -17.51 7.10
C LEU A 126 9.93 -18.11 8.43
N PRO A 127 10.98 -18.95 8.40
CA PRO A 127 11.63 -19.43 9.63
C PRO A 127 12.17 -18.24 10.44
N GLY A 128 11.94 -18.26 11.75
CA GLY A 128 12.43 -17.20 12.65
C GLY A 128 11.53 -15.98 12.77
N ALA A 129 10.50 -15.81 11.93
CA ALA A 129 9.52 -14.74 12.05
C ALA A 129 8.41 -15.04 13.07
N GLY A 130 8.46 -16.17 13.76
CA GLY A 130 7.46 -16.59 14.75
C GLY A 130 6.21 -17.25 14.15
N GLY A 131 6.26 -17.61 12.88
CA GLY A 131 5.13 -18.18 12.16
C GLY A 131 4.89 -19.67 12.40
N ASN A 132 3.72 -20.13 11.97
CA ASN A 132 3.24 -21.49 12.13
C ASN A 132 2.96 -22.14 10.76
N LEU A 133 3.91 -22.95 10.26
CA LEU A 133 3.75 -23.70 9.01
C LEU A 133 2.55 -24.66 9.02
N ASN A 134 2.15 -25.19 10.19
CA ASN A 134 0.97 -26.03 10.27
C ASN A 134 -0.30 -25.25 9.95
N HIS A 135 -0.35 -23.98 10.36
CA HIS A 135 -1.47 -23.11 10.00
C HIS A 135 -1.50 -22.84 8.48
N ILE A 136 -0.34 -22.57 7.86
CA ILE A 136 -0.25 -22.43 6.40
C ILE A 136 -0.71 -23.70 5.70
N ASN A 137 -0.20 -24.85 6.13
CA ASN A 137 -0.54 -26.15 5.55
C ASN A 137 -2.03 -26.50 5.71
N SER A 138 -2.72 -25.97 6.72
CA SER A 138 -4.17 -26.17 6.90
C SER A 138 -5.03 -25.31 5.95
N LEU A 139 -4.46 -24.24 5.36
CA LEU A 139 -5.12 -23.37 4.40
C LEU A 139 -4.87 -23.75 2.93
N LEU A 140 -4.07 -24.81 2.70
CA LEU A 140 -3.79 -25.27 1.35
C LEU A 140 -4.99 -26.03 0.76
N TYR A 141 -5.29 -25.72 -0.49
CA TYR A 141 -6.40 -26.34 -1.22
C TYR A 141 -6.10 -27.78 -1.62
N PHE A 142 -4.82 -28.09 -1.82
CA PHE A 142 -4.37 -29.41 -2.24
C PHE A 142 -3.32 -29.96 -1.28
N PRO A 143 -3.48 -31.23 -0.80
CA PRO A 143 -2.53 -31.86 0.10
C PRO A 143 -1.10 -31.95 -0.48
N GLN A 144 -0.97 -31.98 -1.80
CA GLN A 144 0.32 -32.05 -2.52
C GLN A 144 1.15 -30.77 -2.35
N LEU A 145 0.50 -29.64 -2.03
CA LEU A 145 1.17 -28.35 -1.83
C LEU A 145 1.77 -28.18 -0.43
N LYS A 146 1.71 -29.20 0.44
CA LYS A 146 2.28 -29.10 1.79
C LYS A 146 3.74 -28.70 1.75
N LEU A 147 4.06 -27.65 2.53
CA LEU A 147 5.41 -27.16 2.68
C LEU A 147 6.22 -28.08 3.58
N PRO A 148 7.52 -28.30 3.29
CA PRO A 148 8.43 -29.01 4.18
C PRO A 148 8.62 -28.21 5.47
N SER A 149 9.02 -28.89 6.55
CA SER A 149 9.26 -28.27 7.87
C SER A 149 10.39 -27.25 7.88
N THR A 150 11.29 -27.33 6.91
CA THR A 150 12.43 -26.41 6.75
C THR A 150 12.39 -25.77 5.38
N LEU A 151 12.32 -24.44 5.36
CA LEU A 151 12.41 -23.63 4.15
C LEU A 151 13.70 -22.81 4.21
N ASP A 152 14.39 -22.70 3.09
CA ASP A 152 15.54 -21.81 2.98
C ASP A 152 15.06 -20.36 2.82
N PRO A 153 15.28 -19.49 3.82
CA PRO A 153 14.87 -18.10 3.75
C PRO A 153 15.89 -17.22 3.02
N ASN A 154 17.00 -17.78 2.54
CA ASN A 154 18.07 -16.99 1.93
C ASN A 154 17.70 -16.56 0.52
N PHE A 155 17.91 -15.27 0.26
CA PHE A 155 17.69 -14.65 -1.03
C PHE A 155 18.80 -13.62 -1.30
N PHE A 156 19.68 -13.90 -2.26
CA PHE A 156 20.87 -13.09 -2.55
C PHE A 156 21.74 -12.76 -1.32
N GLY A 157 21.91 -13.71 -0.42
CA GLY A 157 22.69 -13.53 0.81
C GLY A 157 21.95 -12.81 1.95
N LEU A 158 20.68 -12.44 1.75
CA LEU A 158 19.83 -11.86 2.77
C LEU A 158 18.85 -12.90 3.30
N ASN A 159 18.70 -12.99 4.61
CA ASN A 159 17.64 -13.77 5.23
C ASN A 159 16.32 -12.99 5.15
N LEU A 160 15.36 -13.49 4.39
CA LEU A 160 14.05 -12.84 4.21
C LEU A 160 13.25 -12.69 5.51
N GLY A 161 13.53 -13.50 6.52
CA GLY A 161 12.92 -13.41 7.85
C GLY A 161 13.58 -12.37 8.76
N ALA A 162 14.79 -11.90 8.44
CA ALA A 162 15.49 -10.88 9.19
C ALA A 162 14.76 -9.54 9.11
N LYS A 163 14.86 -8.75 10.18
CA LYS A 163 14.29 -7.40 10.24
C LYS A 163 15.42 -6.38 10.14
N PRO A 164 15.29 -5.32 9.34
CA PRO A 164 16.28 -4.25 9.30
C PRO A 164 16.58 -3.61 10.67
N SER A 165 15.61 -3.66 11.61
CA SER A 165 15.81 -3.22 13.00
C SER A 165 16.89 -4.02 13.74
N GLU A 166 17.26 -5.20 13.26
CA GLU A 166 18.30 -6.07 13.81
C GLU A 166 19.69 -5.79 13.20
N PHE A 167 19.87 -4.62 12.56
CA PHE A 167 21.10 -4.25 11.86
C PHE A 167 22.36 -4.30 12.71
N ALA A 168 22.26 -4.11 14.02
CA ALA A 168 23.40 -4.15 14.93
C ALA A 168 24.03 -5.55 15.00
N SER A 169 23.26 -6.61 14.82
CA SER A 169 23.73 -8.01 14.84
C SER A 169 23.92 -8.61 13.44
N LEU A 170 23.12 -8.16 12.46
CA LEU A 170 23.09 -8.75 11.11
C LEU A 170 23.79 -7.90 10.04
N GLY A 171 24.21 -6.69 10.39
CA GLY A 171 24.96 -5.79 9.52
C GLY A 171 24.20 -4.57 9.04
N VAL A 172 24.96 -3.47 8.91
CA VAL A 172 24.42 -2.13 8.56
C VAL A 172 23.78 -2.09 7.16
N VAL A 173 24.13 -3.01 6.28
CA VAL A 173 23.56 -3.12 4.92
C VAL A 173 22.03 -3.26 4.94
N LEU A 174 21.47 -3.85 6.00
CA LEU A 174 20.02 -4.00 6.15
C LEU A 174 19.28 -2.66 6.19
N LEU A 175 19.94 -1.57 6.62
CA LEU A 175 19.35 -0.24 6.64
C LEU A 175 19.11 0.35 5.25
N LEU A 176 19.76 -0.16 4.21
CA LEU A 176 19.50 0.26 2.84
C LEU A 176 18.07 -0.05 2.40
N ILE A 177 17.48 -1.14 2.92
CA ILE A 177 16.14 -1.59 2.53
C ILE A 177 15.06 -0.58 2.94
N PRO A 178 14.91 -0.16 4.21
CA PRO A 178 13.90 0.83 4.60
C PRO A 178 14.16 2.20 3.98
N ILE A 179 15.44 2.58 3.78
CA ILE A 179 15.78 3.84 3.10
C ILE A 179 15.31 3.79 1.64
N LEU A 180 15.64 2.72 0.91
CA LEU A 180 15.22 2.54 -0.48
C LEU A 180 13.68 2.53 -0.58
N THR A 181 13.00 1.78 0.31
CA THR A 181 11.53 1.74 0.37
C THR A 181 10.94 3.13 0.59
N ALA A 182 11.47 3.92 1.53
CA ALA A 182 11.00 5.27 1.78
C ALA A 182 11.20 6.19 0.55
N VAL A 183 12.37 6.13 -0.09
CA VAL A 183 12.68 6.92 -1.28
C VAL A 183 11.78 6.54 -2.45
N LEU A 184 11.62 5.26 -2.76
CA LEU A 184 10.76 4.80 -3.85
C LEU A 184 9.29 5.16 -3.60
N THR A 185 8.80 5.00 -2.36
CA THR A 185 7.45 5.42 -1.98
C THR A 185 7.27 6.94 -2.12
N PHE A 186 8.28 7.74 -1.79
CA PHE A 186 8.25 9.19 -1.96
C PHE A 186 8.17 9.59 -3.44
N ILE A 187 8.99 8.96 -4.29
CA ILE A 187 8.95 9.18 -5.75
C ILE A 187 7.56 8.81 -6.29
N GLN A 188 7.03 7.64 -5.91
CA GLN A 188 5.70 7.18 -6.31
C GLN A 188 4.61 8.16 -5.86
N SER A 189 4.66 8.65 -4.61
CA SER A 189 3.71 9.62 -4.08
C SER A 189 3.71 10.92 -4.89
N LYS A 190 4.91 11.43 -5.24
CA LYS A 190 5.03 12.61 -6.10
C LYS A 190 4.49 12.43 -7.51
N MET A 191 4.60 11.22 -8.06
CA MET A 191 4.11 10.92 -9.41
C MET A 191 2.58 10.72 -9.44
N THR A 192 2.01 10.22 -8.36
CA THR A 192 0.61 9.80 -8.32
C THR A 192 -0.32 10.88 -7.77
N LEU A 193 0.18 11.70 -6.84
CA LEU A 193 -0.63 12.74 -6.21
C LEU A 193 -0.57 14.06 -6.99
N PRO A 194 -1.70 14.78 -7.13
CA PRO A 194 -1.73 16.10 -7.72
C PRO A 194 -0.82 17.05 -6.94
N LYS A 195 -0.15 17.96 -7.66
CA LYS A 195 0.69 18.98 -7.02
C LYS A 195 -0.15 19.77 -6.01
N PRO A 196 0.35 19.96 -4.77
CA PRO A 196 -0.36 20.78 -3.79
C PRO A 196 -0.58 22.19 -4.35
N VAL A 197 -1.76 22.72 -4.10
CA VAL A 197 -2.08 24.11 -4.49
C VAL A 197 -1.19 25.03 -3.71
N LYS A 198 -0.44 25.89 -4.39
CA LYS A 198 0.12 27.07 -3.76
C LYS A 198 -1.05 27.94 -3.31
N THR A 199 -1.38 27.89 -2.03
CA THR A 199 -2.28 28.86 -1.43
C THR A 199 -1.57 30.20 -1.51
N TYR A 200 -2.08 31.11 -2.34
CA TYR A 200 -1.58 32.50 -2.33
C TYR A 200 -1.89 33.07 -0.96
N PRO A 201 -0.94 33.73 -0.27
CA PRO A 201 -1.19 34.39 0.98
C PRO A 201 -2.25 35.48 0.74
N THR A 202 -3.43 35.32 1.29
CA THR A 202 -4.40 36.43 1.35
C THR A 202 -3.94 37.31 2.49
N ASP A 203 -3.52 38.54 2.17
CA ASP A 203 -3.10 39.58 3.11
C ASP A 203 -4.25 40.01 4.02
N SER A 204 -4.57 39.23 5.03
CA SER A 204 -5.47 39.69 6.13
C SER A 204 -5.11 38.94 7.43
N PRO A 205 -4.47 39.63 8.39
CA PRO A 205 -4.00 39.00 9.62
C PRO A 205 -5.07 38.65 10.64
N LYS A 206 -6.35 39.01 10.44
CA LYS A 206 -7.42 38.90 11.46
C LYS A 206 -8.36 37.69 11.33
N GLU A 207 -8.30 36.90 10.23
CA GLU A 207 -9.22 35.77 10.00
C GLU A 207 -8.60 34.37 10.17
N LYS A 208 -7.43 34.30 10.78
CA LYS A 208 -6.62 33.07 10.86
C LYS A 208 -7.13 32.00 11.83
N LYS A 209 -8.16 32.25 12.62
CA LYS A 209 -8.55 31.33 13.72
C LYS A 209 -9.84 30.53 13.53
N GLU A 210 -10.65 30.76 12.51
CA GLU A 210 -11.94 30.06 12.37
C GLU A 210 -12.20 29.39 11.01
N LYS A 211 -11.29 29.48 10.03
CA LYS A 211 -11.47 28.98 8.66
C LYS A 211 -10.71 27.69 8.32
N GLU A 212 -10.32 26.91 9.29
CA GLU A 212 -9.85 25.53 9.06
C GLU A 212 -11.04 24.62 8.72
N GLY A 213 -11.66 24.89 7.56
CA GLY A 213 -12.71 24.04 7.03
C GLY A 213 -12.15 22.71 6.51
N LEU A 214 -12.99 21.69 6.51
CA LEU A 214 -12.73 20.29 6.10
C LEU A 214 -11.92 20.17 4.80
N GLU A 215 -11.92 21.16 3.92
CA GLU A 215 -11.19 21.20 2.65
C GLU A 215 -9.75 21.68 2.76
N GLU A 216 -9.49 22.66 3.62
CA GLU A 216 -8.12 23.05 3.92
C GLU A 216 -7.43 21.90 4.66
N SER A 217 -8.19 21.17 5.49
CA SER A 217 -7.73 19.92 6.10
C SER A 217 -7.53 18.80 5.07
N MET A 218 -8.39 18.64 4.08
CA MET A 218 -8.19 17.60 3.03
C MET A 218 -7.01 17.93 2.11
N GLY A 219 -6.84 19.18 1.70
CA GLY A 219 -5.67 19.63 0.93
C GLY A 219 -4.38 19.56 1.74
N ALA A 220 -4.42 19.93 3.01
CA ALA A 220 -3.31 19.81 3.95
C ALA A 220 -3.00 18.33 4.22
N VAL A 221 -4.00 17.49 4.47
CA VAL A 221 -3.84 16.03 4.64
C VAL A 221 -3.24 15.41 3.38
N GLN A 222 -3.70 15.79 2.19
CA GLN A 222 -3.14 15.29 0.93
C GLN A 222 -1.68 15.71 0.75
N SER A 223 -1.32 16.95 1.06
CA SER A 223 0.07 17.41 1.00
C SER A 223 0.94 16.77 2.08
N GLN A 224 0.41 16.55 3.28
CA GLN A 224 1.09 15.84 4.36
C GLN A 224 1.29 14.36 4.02
N MET A 225 0.34 13.71 3.35
CA MET A 225 0.47 12.31 2.92
C MET A 225 1.64 12.08 1.99
N VAL A 226 2.01 13.06 1.14
CA VAL A 226 3.19 12.96 0.26
C VAL A 226 4.48 12.75 1.06
N TYR A 227 4.57 13.31 2.27
CA TYR A 227 5.76 13.23 3.12
C TYR A 227 5.60 12.20 4.25
N LEU A 228 4.43 12.15 4.88
CA LEU A 228 4.18 11.28 6.03
C LEU A 228 4.12 9.80 5.62
N MET A 229 3.47 9.49 4.49
CA MET A 229 3.34 8.10 4.02
C MET A 229 4.69 7.44 3.73
N PRO A 230 5.64 8.04 3.00
CA PRO A 230 6.96 7.44 2.80
C PRO A 230 7.73 7.19 4.09
N ILE A 231 7.64 8.11 5.06
CA ILE A 231 8.28 7.94 6.37
C ILE A 231 7.65 6.77 7.12
N MET A 232 6.32 6.69 7.14
CA MET A 232 5.59 5.61 7.80
C MET A 232 5.88 4.24 7.15
N ILE A 233 5.89 4.16 5.83
CA ILE A 233 6.22 2.93 5.10
C ILE A 233 7.70 2.56 5.31
N GLY A 234 8.61 3.53 5.32
CA GLY A 234 10.02 3.30 5.68
C GLY A 234 10.17 2.74 7.10
N TYR A 235 9.41 3.25 8.06
CA TYR A 235 9.38 2.73 9.43
C TYR A 235 8.82 1.29 9.48
N PHE A 236 7.77 0.98 8.73
CA PHE A 236 7.28 -0.40 8.63
C PHE A 236 8.31 -1.31 7.97
N ALA A 237 8.96 -0.86 6.89
CA ALA A 237 10.04 -1.61 6.26
C ALA A 237 11.25 -1.82 7.19
N PHE A 238 11.47 -0.94 8.17
CA PHE A 238 12.50 -1.10 9.21
C PHE A 238 12.13 -2.16 10.25
N THR A 239 10.85 -2.30 10.59
CA THR A 239 10.36 -3.17 11.67
C THR A 239 9.88 -4.54 11.20
N PHE A 240 9.54 -4.68 9.92
CA PHE A 240 9.01 -5.92 9.37
C PHE A 240 10.10 -6.76 8.67
N PRO A 241 9.86 -8.07 8.47
CA PRO A 241 10.78 -8.95 7.75
C PRO A 241 11.08 -8.45 6.32
N ILE A 242 12.32 -8.65 5.87
CA ILE A 242 12.80 -8.25 4.53
C ILE A 242 11.91 -8.79 3.41
N GLY A 243 11.40 -10.02 3.56
CA GLY A 243 10.48 -10.61 2.59
C GLY A 243 9.24 -9.76 2.30
N LEU A 244 8.79 -8.97 3.29
CA LEU A 244 7.67 -8.06 3.10
C LEU A 244 8.09 -6.76 2.38
N ALA A 245 9.32 -6.30 2.59
CA ALA A 245 9.86 -5.13 1.89
C ALA A 245 9.96 -5.36 0.38
N ILE A 246 10.18 -6.61 -0.06
CA ILE A 246 10.17 -6.99 -1.49
C ILE A 246 8.80 -6.70 -2.13
N TYR A 247 7.71 -6.92 -1.39
CA TYR A 247 6.37 -6.61 -1.90
C TYR A 247 6.11 -5.11 -2.02
N TRP A 248 6.68 -4.28 -1.14
CA TRP A 248 6.45 -2.83 -1.16
C TRP A 248 7.22 -2.13 -2.30
N ASN A 249 8.40 -2.61 -2.65
CA ASN A 249 9.25 -2.03 -3.67
C ASN A 249 8.94 -2.57 -5.07
#